data_c846cb1104fd656a1416fe52e2014cfa
#
_entry.id   c846cb1104fd656a1416fe52e2014cfa
#
_cell.length_a   1.000
_cell.length_b   1.000
_cell.length_c   1.000
_cell.angle_alpha   90.00
_cell.angle_beta   90.00
_cell.angle_gamma   90.00
#
_symmetry.space_group_name_H-M   'P 1'
#
loop_
_entity.id
_entity.type
_entity.pdbx_description
1 polymer ?
#
loop_
_entity_poly.entity_id
_entity_poly.type
_entity_poly.pdbx_seq_one_letter_code
_entity_poly.pdbx_strand_id
1 'polypeptide(L)'
;ALYLSDPEGNGIEIYRDRPRKDWQQDGDRIAMFTERLDLADLLSAAGPAWQGATEGSSIGHLHLQVGDLDKADGFFRDDLALTRTFDGPGGIWYGWNGYHHQFAGNVWNSRGAGHRDPNRAGLAEIVLRDPDRAGQTLLDPWGTKFRVI
;
A
#
# COMPACT_ATOMS: atom_id res chain seq x y z
N ALA A 1 8.10 -9.06 -6.76
CA ALA A 1 6.74 -9.32 -6.29
C ALA A 1 5.99 -10.27 -7.22
N LEU A 2 5.02 -11.00 -6.69
CA LEU A 2 4.05 -11.80 -7.44
C LEU A 2 2.68 -11.16 -7.26
N TYR A 3 1.97 -10.94 -8.36
CA TYR A 3 0.64 -10.35 -8.38
C TYR A 3 -0.40 -11.39 -8.72
N LEU A 4 -1.47 -11.44 -7.95
CA LEU A 4 -2.62 -12.31 -8.16
C LEU A 4 -3.90 -11.60 -7.70
N SER A 5 -5.04 -12.21 -7.96
CA SER A 5 -6.33 -11.69 -7.47
C SER A 5 -7.02 -12.76 -6.63
N ASP A 6 -7.77 -12.30 -5.63
CA ASP A 6 -8.70 -13.17 -4.92
C ASP A 6 -9.94 -13.47 -5.78
N PRO A 7 -10.84 -14.35 -5.34
CA PRO A 7 -12.07 -14.68 -6.08
C PRO A 7 -13.02 -13.49 -6.29
N GLU A 8 -12.89 -12.41 -5.51
CA GLU A 8 -13.69 -11.19 -5.63
C GLU A 8 -13.03 -10.11 -6.50
N GLY A 9 -11.81 -10.40 -7.01
CA GLY A 9 -11.05 -9.49 -7.87
C GLY A 9 -10.19 -8.48 -7.11
N ASN A 10 -10.01 -8.63 -5.79
CA ASN A 10 -9.07 -7.80 -5.06
C ASN A 10 -7.64 -8.21 -5.41
N GLY A 11 -6.79 -7.22 -5.68
CA GLY A 11 -5.38 -7.45 -5.96
C GLY A 11 -4.62 -7.90 -4.71
N ILE A 12 -3.80 -8.91 -4.87
CA ILE A 12 -2.88 -9.40 -3.85
C ILE A 12 -1.48 -9.33 -4.40
N GLU A 13 -0.56 -8.73 -3.66
CA GLU A 13 0.86 -8.68 -3.96
C GLU A 13 1.63 -9.44 -2.89
N ILE A 14 2.36 -10.48 -3.31
CA ILE A 14 3.26 -11.23 -2.43
C ILE A 14 4.68 -10.78 -2.73
N TYR A 15 5.36 -10.21 -1.74
CA TYR A 15 6.72 -9.72 -1.91
C TYR A 15 7.57 -9.92 -0.66
N ARG A 16 8.85 -9.72 -0.81
CA ARG A 16 9.82 -9.65 0.28
C ARG A 16 10.70 -8.41 0.09
N ASP A 17 10.78 -7.60 1.11
CA ASP A 17 11.73 -6.48 1.11
C ASP A 17 13.17 -6.99 1.04
N ARG A 18 13.97 -6.31 0.26
CA ARG A 18 15.42 -6.40 0.38
C ARG A 18 15.88 -5.64 1.63
N PRO A 19 17.06 -5.97 2.18
CA PRO A 19 17.61 -5.16 3.27
C PRO A 19 17.65 -3.67 2.90
N ARG A 20 17.25 -2.79 3.79
CA ARG A 20 17.15 -1.34 3.52
C ARG A 20 18.46 -0.73 2.99
N LYS A 21 19.61 -1.25 3.42
CA LYS A 21 20.93 -0.82 2.93
C LYS A 21 21.17 -1.06 1.43
N ASP A 22 20.40 -1.97 0.83
CA ASP A 22 20.47 -2.35 -0.56
C ASP A 22 19.46 -1.61 -1.44
N TRP A 23 18.60 -0.75 -0.83
CA TRP A 23 17.63 0.04 -1.56
C TRP A 23 18.32 1.16 -2.33
N GLN A 24 18.03 1.22 -3.62
CA GLN A 24 18.55 2.29 -4.47
C GLN A 24 17.90 3.62 -4.12
N GLN A 25 18.69 4.69 -4.20
CA GLN A 25 18.23 6.05 -3.94
C GLN A 25 18.13 6.83 -5.25
N ASP A 26 17.12 7.69 -5.33
CA ASP A 26 16.95 8.70 -6.38
C ASP A 26 16.80 10.07 -5.68
N GLY A 27 17.91 10.77 -5.52
CA GLY A 27 17.98 11.96 -4.67
C GLY A 27 17.73 11.62 -3.21
N ASP A 28 16.71 12.22 -2.62
CA ASP A 28 16.24 11.99 -1.25
C ASP A 28 15.15 10.93 -1.13
N ARG A 29 14.80 10.28 -2.24
CA ARG A 29 13.74 9.28 -2.33
C ARG A 29 14.29 7.90 -2.63
N ILE A 30 13.50 6.88 -2.30
CA ILE A 30 13.80 5.50 -2.72
C ILE A 30 13.40 5.36 -4.19
N ALA A 31 14.35 4.89 -5.01
CA ALA A 31 14.06 4.58 -6.41
C ALA A 31 13.06 3.41 -6.49
N MET A 32 11.89 3.68 -7.07
CA MET A 32 10.88 2.66 -7.34
C MET A 32 10.68 2.51 -8.84
N PHE A 33 10.76 1.28 -9.32
CA PHE A 33 10.58 0.96 -10.72
C PHE A 33 9.95 -0.42 -10.87
N THR A 34 9.36 -0.68 -12.03
CA THR A 34 8.79 -1.98 -12.37
C THR A 34 9.67 -2.63 -13.42
N GLU A 35 10.23 -3.78 -13.08
CA GLU A 35 11.04 -4.60 -13.97
C GLU A 35 10.50 -6.03 -14.02
N ARG A 36 10.94 -6.77 -15.04
CA ARG A 36 10.64 -8.19 -15.12
C ARG A 36 11.25 -8.93 -13.92
N LEU A 37 10.44 -9.73 -13.24
CA LEU A 37 10.91 -10.58 -12.14
C LEU A 37 11.98 -11.56 -12.63
N ASP A 38 13.13 -11.59 -11.96
CA ASP A 38 14.14 -12.63 -12.16
C ASP A 38 13.66 -13.93 -11.49
N LEU A 39 13.06 -14.78 -12.32
CA LEU A 39 12.53 -16.07 -11.86
C LEU A 39 13.65 -17.03 -11.48
N ALA A 40 14.82 -16.95 -12.11
CA ALA A 40 15.94 -17.81 -11.79
C ALA A 40 16.49 -17.51 -10.40
N ASP A 41 16.69 -16.23 -10.08
CA ASP A 41 17.08 -15.78 -8.74
C ASP A 41 16.03 -16.19 -7.69
N LEU A 42 14.75 -15.95 -7.97
CA LEU A 42 13.66 -16.33 -7.06
C LEU A 42 13.62 -17.84 -6.80
N LEU A 43 13.76 -18.66 -7.83
CA LEU A 43 13.76 -20.13 -7.70
C LEU A 43 15.01 -20.62 -6.96
N SER A 44 16.17 -20.00 -7.17
CA SER A 44 17.38 -20.36 -6.45
C SER A 44 17.30 -20.05 -4.94
N ALA A 45 16.54 -19.04 -4.57
CA ALA A 45 16.27 -18.67 -3.19
C ALA A 45 15.07 -19.42 -2.58
N ALA A 46 14.36 -20.24 -3.37
CA ALA A 46 13.21 -20.98 -2.88
C ALA A 46 13.62 -22.03 -1.85
N GLY A 47 12.86 -22.09 -0.78
CA GLY A 47 12.95 -23.11 0.25
C GLY A 47 12.09 -24.36 -0.08
N PRO A 48 11.75 -25.14 0.94
CA PRO A 48 10.85 -26.28 0.80
C PRO A 48 9.46 -25.84 0.31
N ALA A 49 8.65 -26.80 -0.10
CA ALA A 49 7.28 -26.56 -0.54
C ALA A 49 6.49 -25.73 0.49
N TRP A 50 5.59 -24.90 0.00
CA TRP A 50 4.74 -24.04 0.83
C TRP A 50 4.00 -24.82 1.92
N GLN A 51 4.16 -24.39 3.16
CA GLN A 51 3.52 -24.97 4.35
C GLN A 51 2.61 -23.95 5.07
N GLY A 52 2.35 -22.81 4.47
CA GLY A 52 1.64 -21.67 5.05
C GLY A 52 2.50 -20.41 5.08
N ALA A 53 1.91 -19.29 5.51
CA ALA A 53 2.65 -18.04 5.69
C ALA A 53 3.75 -18.24 6.76
N THR A 54 4.96 -17.76 6.46
CA THR A 54 6.08 -17.86 7.39
C THR A 54 5.84 -16.97 8.61
N GLU A 55 6.42 -17.34 9.75
CA GLU A 55 6.44 -16.48 10.93
C GLU A 55 7.02 -15.09 10.58
N GLY A 56 6.40 -14.02 11.08
CA GLY A 56 6.78 -12.66 10.78
C GLY A 56 6.18 -12.10 9.48
N SER A 57 5.38 -12.87 8.75
CA SER A 57 4.61 -12.33 7.62
C SER A 57 3.61 -11.30 8.12
N SER A 58 3.47 -10.20 7.39
CA SER A 58 2.57 -9.09 7.73
C SER A 58 2.01 -8.43 6.48
N ILE A 59 1.03 -7.54 6.65
CA ILE A 59 0.61 -6.64 5.58
C ILE A 59 1.65 -5.55 5.46
N GLY A 60 2.32 -5.49 4.31
CA GLY A 60 3.38 -4.50 4.04
C GLY A 60 2.83 -3.18 3.54
N HIS A 61 1.86 -3.21 2.63
CA HIS A 61 1.24 -2.01 2.09
C HIS A 61 -0.19 -2.25 1.58
N LEU A 62 -0.91 -1.14 1.39
CA LEU A 62 -2.25 -1.13 0.82
C LEU A 62 -2.32 -0.15 -0.35
N HIS A 63 -2.86 -0.59 -1.47
CA HIS A 63 -3.20 0.24 -2.61
C HIS A 63 -4.70 0.50 -2.61
N LEU A 64 -5.09 1.78 -2.49
CA LEU A 64 -6.48 2.19 -2.49
C LEU A 64 -6.86 2.79 -3.84
N GLN A 65 -7.96 2.32 -4.41
CA GLN A 65 -8.60 2.98 -5.53
C GLN A 65 -9.30 4.24 -5.02
N VAL A 66 -8.83 5.41 -5.48
CA VAL A 66 -9.34 6.72 -5.07
C VAL A 66 -9.96 7.44 -6.27
N GLY A 67 -10.89 8.36 -6.03
CA GLY A 67 -11.54 9.09 -7.10
C GLY A 67 -10.73 10.28 -7.64
N ASP A 68 -9.82 10.81 -6.83
CA ASP A 68 -9.09 12.05 -7.10
C ASP A 68 -7.75 12.02 -6.34
N LEU A 69 -6.64 12.28 -7.05
CA LEU A 69 -5.30 12.20 -6.44
C LEU A 69 -4.99 13.37 -5.52
N ASP A 70 -5.49 14.57 -5.81
CA ASP A 70 -5.21 15.74 -4.96
C ASP A 70 -5.92 15.61 -3.62
N LYS A 71 -7.16 15.11 -3.62
CA LYS A 71 -7.89 14.80 -2.37
C LYS A 71 -7.25 13.68 -1.58
N ALA A 72 -6.75 12.65 -2.28
CA ALA A 72 -6.01 11.56 -1.64
C ALA A 72 -4.71 12.09 -1.02
N ASP A 73 -3.96 12.92 -1.74
CA ASP A 73 -2.72 13.53 -1.25
C ASP A 73 -2.95 14.34 0.03
N GLY A 74 -3.99 15.17 0.06
CA GLY A 74 -4.38 15.90 1.27
C GLY A 74 -4.62 14.98 2.46
N PHE A 75 -5.48 13.96 2.28
CA PHE A 75 -5.78 13.01 3.35
C PHE A 75 -4.54 12.24 3.84
N PHE A 76 -3.75 11.68 2.94
CA PHE A 76 -2.58 10.88 3.34
C PHE A 76 -1.49 11.72 4.01
N ARG A 77 -1.28 12.96 3.56
CA ARG A 77 -0.23 13.83 4.13
C ARG A 77 -0.69 14.58 5.38
N ASP A 78 -1.88 15.16 5.34
CA ASP A 78 -2.32 16.08 6.38
C ASP A 78 -3.02 15.32 7.53
N ASP A 79 -3.88 14.34 7.21
CA ASP A 79 -4.60 13.57 8.22
C ASP A 79 -3.80 12.37 8.73
N LEU A 80 -3.06 11.66 7.88
CA LEU A 80 -2.26 10.50 8.27
C LEU A 80 -0.78 10.80 8.52
N ALA A 81 -0.33 12.03 8.26
CA ALA A 81 1.06 12.47 8.41
C ALA A 81 2.08 11.60 7.65
N LEU A 82 1.69 11.11 6.48
CA LEU A 82 2.55 10.33 5.60
C LEU A 82 3.44 11.21 4.74
N THR A 83 4.62 10.72 4.42
CA THR A 83 5.50 11.34 3.43
C THR A 83 5.21 10.75 2.05
N ARG A 84 5.09 11.61 1.05
CA ARG A 84 4.98 11.20 -0.35
C ARG A 84 6.34 10.66 -0.82
N THR A 85 6.38 9.40 -1.21
CA THR A 85 7.63 8.70 -1.55
C THR A 85 7.83 8.53 -3.04
N PHE A 86 6.73 8.43 -3.81
CA PHE A 86 6.81 8.27 -5.26
C PHE A 86 5.56 8.81 -5.96
N ASP A 87 5.74 9.27 -7.19
CA ASP A 87 4.71 9.72 -8.12
C ASP A 87 4.79 8.93 -9.40
N GLY A 88 3.71 8.26 -9.75
CA GLY A 88 3.59 7.54 -11.00
C GLY A 88 2.36 7.93 -11.79
N PRO A 89 2.22 7.46 -13.03
CA PRO A 89 1.05 7.75 -13.85
C PRO A 89 -0.24 7.26 -13.19
N GLY A 90 -1.06 8.19 -12.70
CA GLY A 90 -2.34 7.89 -12.06
C GLY A 90 -2.27 7.30 -10.66
N GLY A 91 -1.14 7.40 -9.98
CA GLY A 91 -0.97 6.94 -8.61
C GLY A 91 0.09 7.73 -7.83
N ILE A 92 -0.06 7.78 -6.52
CA ILE A 92 0.88 8.40 -5.59
C ILE A 92 1.11 7.44 -4.43
N TRP A 93 2.35 7.29 -3.99
CA TRP A 93 2.78 6.38 -2.93
C TRP A 93 3.26 7.16 -1.70
N TYR A 94 2.98 6.62 -0.53
CA TYR A 94 3.22 7.29 0.74
C TYR A 94 3.80 6.34 1.77
N GLY A 95 4.74 6.82 2.57
CA GLY A 95 5.39 6.03 3.60
C GLY A 95 5.72 6.81 4.86
N TRP A 96 5.92 6.07 5.96
CA TRP A 96 6.53 6.57 7.20
C TRP A 96 7.96 6.02 7.35
N ASN A 97 8.76 6.72 8.11
CA ASN A 97 10.07 6.24 8.57
C ASN A 97 11.00 5.76 7.45
N GLY A 98 10.95 6.43 6.28
CA GLY A 98 11.80 6.08 5.14
C GLY A 98 11.50 4.70 4.55
N TYR A 99 10.29 4.19 4.70
CA TYR A 99 9.82 3.00 3.99
C TYR A 99 9.34 3.39 2.59
N HIS A 100 9.51 2.49 1.61
CA HIS A 100 9.14 2.79 0.23
C HIS A 100 7.67 3.17 0.07
N HIS A 101 6.74 2.48 0.72
CA HIS A 101 5.36 2.91 0.91
C HIS A 101 4.58 1.93 1.80
N GLN A 102 3.76 2.45 2.68
CA GLN A 102 2.73 1.69 3.38
C GLN A 102 1.38 1.88 2.70
N PHE A 103 1.19 2.98 1.99
CA PHE A 103 -0.03 3.27 1.25
C PHE A 103 0.27 3.75 -0.16
N ALA A 104 -0.67 3.47 -1.08
CA ALA A 104 -0.77 4.15 -2.35
C ALA A 104 -2.22 4.47 -2.66
N GLY A 105 -2.46 5.63 -3.27
CA GLY A 105 -3.74 5.99 -3.88
C GLY A 105 -3.61 5.99 -5.40
N ASN A 106 -4.54 5.37 -6.10
CA ASN A 106 -4.53 5.38 -7.56
C ASN A 106 -5.93 5.59 -8.14
N VAL A 107 -5.96 6.13 -9.36
CA VAL A 107 -7.19 6.43 -10.12
C VAL A 107 -7.31 5.58 -11.39
N TRP A 108 -6.57 4.49 -11.50
CA TRP A 108 -6.49 3.70 -12.73
C TRP A 108 -7.86 3.20 -13.20
N ASN A 109 -8.71 2.74 -12.26
CA ASN A 109 -10.07 2.24 -12.55
C ASN A 109 -11.16 3.00 -11.77
N SER A 110 -10.82 4.13 -11.12
CA SER A 110 -11.70 4.80 -10.16
C SER A 110 -11.73 6.33 -10.28
N ARG A 111 -11.16 6.87 -11.36
CA ARG A 111 -11.15 8.35 -11.58
C ARG A 111 -12.56 8.92 -11.53
N GLY A 112 -12.77 9.93 -10.67
CA GLY A 112 -14.06 10.56 -10.46
C GLY A 112 -15.03 9.78 -9.57
N ALA A 113 -14.60 8.65 -8.97
CA ALA A 113 -15.44 7.92 -8.03
C ALA A 113 -15.79 8.79 -6.83
N GLY A 114 -17.03 8.74 -6.41
CA GLY A 114 -17.54 9.40 -5.21
C GLY A 114 -17.44 8.51 -3.98
N HIS A 115 -18.17 8.92 -2.93
CA HIS A 115 -18.25 8.18 -1.68
C HIS A 115 -18.80 6.76 -1.90
N ARG A 116 -18.23 5.80 -1.18
CA ARG A 116 -18.61 4.38 -1.28
C ARG A 116 -20.04 4.15 -0.77
N ASP A 117 -20.75 3.26 -1.44
CA ASP A 117 -22.04 2.77 -0.96
C ASP A 117 -21.79 1.85 0.26
N PRO A 118 -22.28 2.21 1.45
CA PRO A 118 -22.06 1.42 2.67
C PRO A 118 -22.75 0.05 2.65
N ASN A 119 -23.67 -0.17 1.72
CA ASN A 119 -24.38 -1.44 1.57
C ASN A 119 -23.67 -2.43 0.63
N ARG A 120 -22.53 -2.04 0.04
CA ARG A 120 -21.75 -2.91 -0.81
C ARG A 120 -20.55 -3.49 -0.07
N ALA A 121 -20.20 -4.73 -0.40
CA ALA A 121 -18.98 -5.36 0.09
C ALA A 121 -17.74 -4.51 -0.28
N GLY A 122 -16.74 -4.55 0.57
CA GLY A 122 -15.49 -3.82 0.40
C GLY A 122 -14.66 -3.80 1.67
N LEU A 123 -13.57 -3.03 1.64
CA LEU A 123 -12.69 -2.86 2.79
C LEU A 123 -13.45 -2.18 3.94
N ALA A 124 -13.63 -2.88 5.06
CA ALA A 124 -14.42 -2.39 6.19
C ALA A 124 -13.67 -1.31 6.98
N GLU A 125 -12.44 -1.58 7.36
CA GLU A 125 -11.57 -0.61 8.02
C GLU A 125 -10.09 -0.95 7.83
N ILE A 126 -9.25 0.05 8.01
CA ILE A 126 -7.79 -0.09 8.11
C ILE A 126 -7.42 0.25 9.56
N VAL A 127 -6.69 -0.64 10.21
CA VAL A 127 -6.21 -0.41 11.58
C VAL A 127 -4.74 -0.02 11.53
N LEU A 128 -4.43 1.15 12.07
CA LEU A 128 -3.09 1.69 12.17
C LEU A 128 -2.60 1.64 13.60
N ARG A 129 -1.33 1.30 13.80
CA ARG A 129 -0.68 1.41 15.12
C ARG A 129 0.08 2.72 15.17
N ASP A 130 -0.43 3.64 15.98
CA ASP A 130 0.21 4.91 16.32
C ASP A 130 -0.21 5.27 17.77
N PRO A 131 0.64 4.94 18.75
CA PRO A 131 0.30 5.15 20.16
C PRO A 131 0.00 6.62 20.52
N ASP A 132 0.62 7.57 19.81
CA ASP A 132 0.43 9.01 20.07
C ASP A 132 -0.94 9.50 19.59
N ARG A 133 -1.58 8.77 18.72
CA ARG A 133 -2.88 9.07 18.12
C ARG A 133 -3.94 8.01 18.41
N ALA A 134 -3.66 7.09 19.32
CA ALA A 134 -4.56 5.99 19.66
C ALA A 134 -5.96 6.47 20.04
N GLY A 135 -6.98 5.75 19.58
CA GLY A 135 -8.39 6.08 19.77
C GLY A 135 -8.99 7.00 18.70
N GLN A 136 -8.19 7.52 17.78
CA GLN A 136 -8.72 8.30 16.66
C GLN A 136 -9.36 7.40 15.60
N THR A 137 -10.40 7.94 14.97
CA THR A 137 -11.01 7.36 13.76
C THR A 137 -11.09 8.45 12.69
N LEU A 138 -10.54 8.15 11.53
CA LEU A 138 -10.53 9.04 10.37
C LEU A 138 -11.32 8.38 9.22
N LEU A 139 -11.87 9.20 8.36
CA LEU A 139 -12.50 8.75 7.12
C LEU A 139 -11.79 9.43 5.95
N ASP A 140 -11.39 8.65 4.96
CA ASP A 140 -10.91 9.23 3.73
C ASP A 140 -12.07 9.88 2.94
N PRO A 141 -11.79 10.66 1.88
CA PRO A 141 -12.82 11.33 1.08
C PRO A 141 -13.84 10.38 0.41
N TRP A 142 -13.58 9.09 0.39
CA TRP A 142 -14.46 8.06 -0.20
C TRP A 142 -15.13 7.18 0.86
N GLY A 143 -14.92 7.47 2.13
CA GLY A 143 -15.57 6.76 3.24
C GLY A 143 -14.82 5.52 3.71
N THR A 144 -13.54 5.33 3.34
CA THR A 144 -12.71 4.30 3.95
C THR A 144 -12.36 4.71 5.38
N LYS A 145 -12.63 3.82 6.31
CA LYS A 145 -12.38 4.05 7.73
C LYS A 145 -10.96 3.66 8.12
N PHE A 146 -10.28 4.57 8.82
CA PHE A 146 -8.98 4.35 9.44
C PHE A 146 -9.15 4.46 10.95
N ARG A 147 -8.85 3.39 11.67
CA ARG A 147 -8.87 3.37 13.14
C ARG A 147 -7.45 3.27 13.66
N VAL A 148 -7.09 4.20 14.55
CA VAL A 148 -5.76 4.28 15.15
C VAL A 148 -5.77 3.64 16.53
N ILE A 149 -4.78 2.75 16.81
CA ILE A 149 -4.61 2.02 18.09
C ILE A 149 -3.21 2.18 18.64
#